data_cf5df5048201c4e00b539b415e527550
#
_entry.id   cf5df5048201c4e00b539b415e527550
#
_cell.length_a   1.000
_cell.length_b   1.000
_cell.length_c   1.000
_cell.angle_alpha   90.00
_cell.angle_beta   90.00
_cell.angle_gamma   90.00
#
_symmetry.space_group_name_H-M   'P 1'
#
loop_
_entity.id
_entity.type
_entity.pdbx_description
1 polymer ?
#
loop_
_entity_poly.entity_id
_entity_poly.type
_entity_poly.pdbx_seq_one_letter_code
_entity_poly.pdbx_strand_id
1 'polypeptide(L)'
;GTPHVTVKSHWDGEAGRLSLTLHQSTAPTPGQDRKQALVIPVLWSVLQANGGAGEERLLVLDQETQTVVLEGLSPAAQPPVVSLFRRFSAPVTWASGQTLDDLFDLFAGDNDAFARWDAGQQLWKRLILPRAAGTPESELESRMLDALGQLLAGDGEQDPAVLATLLAFPGPAELESLQVEADPPALELSLIHI
;
A
#
# COMPACT_ATOMS: atom_id res chain seq x y z
N GLY A 1 -8.69 -12.21 15.93
CA GLY A 1 -8.41 -12.09 14.49
C GLY A 1 -7.65 -10.81 14.21
N THR A 2 -6.98 -10.76 13.08
CA THR A 2 -6.29 -9.54 12.62
C THR A 2 -7.33 -8.48 12.25
N PRO A 3 -7.22 -7.24 12.73
CA PRO A 3 -8.12 -6.18 12.33
C PRO A 3 -7.90 -5.80 10.87
N HIS A 4 -8.98 -5.41 10.21
CA HIS A 4 -8.96 -4.83 8.87
C HIS A 4 -9.31 -3.36 8.93
N VAL A 5 -8.52 -2.51 8.27
CA VAL A 5 -8.73 -1.06 8.21
C VAL A 5 -9.00 -0.64 6.78
N THR A 6 -10.13 0.02 6.54
CA THR A 6 -10.42 0.66 5.26
C THR A 6 -10.16 2.16 5.38
N VAL A 7 -9.42 2.71 4.44
CA VAL A 7 -9.10 4.14 4.41
C VAL A 7 -9.72 4.79 3.17
N LYS A 8 -10.48 5.86 3.39
CA LYS A 8 -11.04 6.70 2.32
C LYS A 8 -10.44 8.09 2.43
N SER A 9 -9.96 8.62 1.31
CA SER A 9 -9.45 9.98 1.20
C SER A 9 -10.48 10.88 0.51
N HIS A 10 -10.56 12.12 0.95
CA HIS A 10 -11.28 13.19 0.27
C HIS A 10 -10.35 14.40 0.16
N TRP A 11 -10.20 14.92 -1.06
CA TRP A 11 -9.35 16.05 -1.37
C TRP A 11 -10.18 17.27 -1.78
N ASP A 12 -10.00 18.38 -1.07
CA ASP A 12 -10.47 19.70 -1.43
C ASP A 12 -9.27 20.49 -1.99
N GLY A 13 -9.15 20.44 -3.33
CA GLY A 13 -7.98 21.00 -4.01
C GLY A 13 -7.90 22.52 -3.97
N GLU A 14 -9.03 23.23 -3.80
CA GLU A 14 -9.06 24.69 -3.68
C GLU A 14 -8.62 25.12 -2.28
N ALA A 15 -9.10 24.42 -1.27
CA ALA A 15 -8.75 24.70 0.12
C ALA A 15 -7.39 24.10 0.55
N GLY A 16 -6.76 23.25 -0.25
CA GLY A 16 -5.55 22.53 0.14
C GLY A 16 -5.78 21.63 1.36
N ARG A 17 -6.93 20.94 1.41
CA ARG A 17 -7.37 20.17 2.58
C ARG A 17 -7.60 18.70 2.22
N LEU A 18 -6.91 17.83 2.93
CA LEU A 18 -7.04 16.39 2.83
C LEU A 18 -7.77 15.84 4.05
N SER A 19 -8.84 15.07 3.84
CA SER A 19 -9.53 14.35 4.90
C SER A 19 -9.34 12.85 4.70
N LEU A 20 -8.89 12.14 5.75
CA LEU A 20 -8.76 10.69 5.76
C LEU A 20 -9.78 10.11 6.74
N THR A 21 -10.67 9.26 6.26
CA THR A 21 -11.63 8.52 7.08
C THR A 21 -11.20 7.07 7.14
N LEU A 22 -10.89 6.61 8.35
CA LEU A 22 -10.48 5.24 8.64
C LEU A 22 -11.63 4.51 9.31
N HIS A 23 -11.91 3.31 8.84
CA HIS A 23 -12.89 2.41 9.45
C HIS A 23 -12.21 1.09 9.77
N GLN A 24 -12.29 0.63 11.02
CA GLN A 24 -11.76 -0.65 11.45
C GLN A 24 -12.85 -1.70 11.67
N SER A 25 -12.54 -2.93 11.32
CA SER A 25 -13.38 -4.09 11.60
C SER A 25 -12.50 -5.29 11.98
N THR A 26 -13.05 -6.17 12.83
CA THR A 26 -12.36 -7.41 13.18
C THR A 26 -13.38 -8.55 13.08
N ALA A 27 -13.03 -9.59 12.34
CA ALA A 27 -13.92 -10.74 12.14
C ALA A 27 -14.27 -11.41 13.47
N PRO A 28 -15.50 -11.90 13.62
CA PRO A 28 -15.92 -12.69 14.79
C PRO A 28 -15.00 -13.91 15.00
N THR A 29 -14.89 -14.33 16.25
CA THR A 29 -14.20 -15.58 16.61
C THR A 29 -15.10 -16.42 17.51
N PRO A 30 -14.92 -17.75 17.59
CA PRO A 30 -15.71 -18.59 18.48
C PRO A 30 -15.75 -18.03 19.90
N GLY A 31 -16.98 -17.82 20.43
CA GLY A 31 -17.20 -17.23 21.76
C GLY A 31 -17.10 -15.70 21.83
N GLN A 32 -16.86 -15.00 20.70
CA GLN A 32 -16.83 -13.54 20.63
C GLN A 32 -17.39 -13.05 19.29
N ASP A 33 -18.70 -12.98 19.19
CA ASP A 33 -19.43 -12.63 17.97
C ASP A 33 -19.34 -11.13 17.62
N ARG A 34 -19.11 -10.28 18.61
CA ARG A 34 -18.89 -8.84 18.43
C ARG A 34 -17.53 -8.45 18.98
N LYS A 35 -16.77 -7.75 18.15
CA LYS A 35 -15.49 -7.17 18.52
C LYS A 35 -15.68 -5.68 18.79
N GLN A 36 -15.07 -5.18 19.84
CA GLN A 36 -14.94 -3.74 20.06
C GLN A 36 -13.82 -3.18 19.19
N ALA A 37 -13.85 -1.87 18.95
CA ALA A 37 -12.77 -1.18 18.32
C ALA A 37 -11.46 -1.41 19.10
N LEU A 38 -10.38 -1.65 18.35
CA LEU A 38 -9.04 -1.80 18.91
C LEU A 38 -8.34 -0.44 18.88
N VAL A 39 -7.31 -0.29 19.69
CA VAL A 39 -6.42 0.87 19.64
C VAL A 39 -5.32 0.58 18.60
N ILE A 40 -5.42 1.21 17.44
CA ILE A 40 -4.52 0.97 16.28
C ILE A 40 -3.72 2.24 16.03
N PRO A 41 -2.39 2.25 16.26
CA PRO A 41 -1.55 3.36 15.86
C PRO A 41 -1.34 3.34 14.35
N VAL A 42 -1.61 4.47 13.68
CA VAL A 42 -1.43 4.64 12.25
C VAL A 42 -0.42 5.76 12.03
N LEU A 43 0.81 5.40 11.71
CA LEU A 43 1.79 6.37 11.22
C LEU A 43 1.52 6.64 9.74
N TRP A 44 1.43 7.89 9.37
CA TRP A 44 1.13 8.30 8.00
C TRP A 44 1.83 9.60 7.62
N SER A 45 1.97 9.82 6.35
CA SER A 45 2.52 11.04 5.77
C SER A 45 1.92 11.28 4.38
N VAL A 46 2.24 12.40 3.78
CA VAL A 46 1.88 12.77 2.41
C VAL A 46 3.17 12.89 1.61
N LEU A 47 3.21 12.28 0.42
CA LEU A 47 4.34 12.46 -0.51
C LEU A 47 4.40 13.90 -0.99
N GLN A 48 5.61 14.42 -1.10
CA GLN A 48 5.89 15.74 -1.66
C GLN A 48 6.16 15.64 -3.16
N ALA A 49 5.87 16.70 -3.91
CA ALA A 49 6.06 16.74 -5.35
C ALA A 49 7.52 16.51 -5.82
N ASN A 50 8.49 16.71 -4.93
CA ASN A 50 9.92 16.51 -5.18
C ASN A 50 10.43 15.12 -4.78
N GLY A 51 9.53 14.20 -4.47
CA GLY A 51 9.84 12.88 -3.89
C GLY A 51 10.06 12.93 -2.38
N GLY A 52 9.95 11.75 -1.75
CA GLY A 52 10.00 11.61 -0.32
C GLY A 52 8.69 11.99 0.38
N ALA A 53 8.49 11.47 1.59
CA ALA A 53 7.35 11.83 2.43
C ALA A 53 7.64 13.12 3.19
N GLY A 54 6.58 13.90 3.40
CA GLY A 54 6.60 15.06 4.28
C GLY A 54 6.67 14.66 5.76
N GLU A 55 6.16 15.55 6.62
CA GLU A 55 6.12 15.30 8.06
C GLU A 55 5.31 14.04 8.39
N GLU A 56 5.91 13.12 9.15
CA GLU A 56 5.24 11.92 9.65
C GLU A 56 4.30 12.26 10.80
N ARG A 57 3.09 11.73 10.76
CA ARG A 57 2.01 11.99 11.73
C ARG A 57 1.51 10.70 12.33
N LEU A 58 1.13 10.74 13.59
CA LEU A 58 0.48 9.64 14.29
C LEU A 58 -1.02 9.92 14.44
N LEU A 59 -1.84 9.01 13.94
CA LEU A 59 -3.25 8.88 14.28
C LEU A 59 -3.42 7.65 15.17
N VAL A 60 -4.12 7.79 16.28
CA VAL A 60 -4.55 6.65 17.10
C VAL A 60 -6.01 6.37 16.77
N LEU A 61 -6.25 5.29 16.02
CA LEU A 61 -7.59 4.85 15.66
C LEU A 61 -8.13 3.98 16.80
N ASP A 62 -8.95 4.55 17.67
CA ASP A 62 -9.55 3.90 18.85
C ASP A 62 -11.08 3.79 18.76
N GLN A 63 -11.66 4.24 17.66
CA GLN A 63 -13.08 4.16 17.34
C GLN A 63 -13.29 3.27 16.11
N GLU A 64 -14.51 2.77 15.92
CA GLU A 64 -14.86 2.02 14.72
C GLU A 64 -14.63 2.83 13.45
N THR A 65 -14.92 4.13 13.49
CA THR A 65 -14.67 5.07 12.39
C THR A 65 -14.13 6.37 12.95
N GLN A 66 -13.07 6.87 12.34
CA GLN A 66 -12.44 8.14 12.74
C GLN A 66 -11.96 8.89 11.50
N THR A 67 -12.11 10.21 11.52
CA THR A 67 -11.64 11.09 10.44
C THR A 67 -10.56 12.01 10.98
N VAL A 68 -9.47 12.15 10.22
CA VAL A 68 -8.44 13.17 10.45
C VAL A 68 -8.39 14.11 9.25
N VAL A 69 -8.13 15.38 9.52
CA VAL A 69 -8.03 16.42 8.50
C VAL A 69 -6.64 17.04 8.55
N LEU A 70 -6.02 17.14 7.38
CA LEU A 70 -4.77 17.87 7.16
C LEU A 70 -5.07 19.09 6.31
N GLU A 71 -4.76 20.25 6.83
CA GLU A 71 -4.93 21.56 6.19
C GLU A 71 -3.59 22.17 5.82
N GLY A 72 -3.62 23.18 4.96
CA GLY A 72 -2.43 23.95 4.59
C GLY A 72 -1.54 23.26 3.56
N LEU A 73 -2.06 22.26 2.86
CA LEU A 73 -1.40 21.71 1.68
C LEU A 73 -1.49 22.71 0.51
N SER A 74 -0.52 22.65 -0.40
CA SER A 74 -0.58 23.47 -1.61
C SER A 74 -1.82 23.11 -2.45
N PRO A 75 -2.63 24.10 -2.86
CA PRO A 75 -3.76 23.85 -3.74
C PRO A 75 -3.33 23.12 -5.01
N ALA A 76 -4.02 22.05 -5.35
CA ALA A 76 -3.75 21.24 -6.54
C ALA A 76 -5.01 20.53 -7.02
N ALA A 77 -5.10 20.30 -8.34
CA ALA A 77 -6.22 19.57 -8.94
C ALA A 77 -6.22 18.08 -8.55
N GLN A 78 -5.04 17.49 -8.40
CA GLN A 78 -4.88 16.08 -8.01
C GLN A 78 -4.71 15.95 -6.50
N PRO A 79 -5.29 14.92 -5.88
CA PRO A 79 -5.06 14.62 -4.49
C PRO A 79 -3.58 14.28 -4.24
N PRO A 80 -3.04 14.60 -3.07
CA PRO A 80 -1.72 14.16 -2.70
C PRO A 80 -1.71 12.65 -2.42
N VAL A 81 -0.59 11.99 -2.73
CA VAL A 81 -0.39 10.57 -2.42
C VAL A 81 -0.15 10.41 -0.93
N VAL A 82 -0.90 9.50 -0.30
CA VAL A 82 -0.83 9.26 1.15
C VAL A 82 -0.07 7.97 1.43
N SER A 83 0.98 8.08 2.24
CA SER A 83 1.74 6.94 2.79
C SER A 83 1.13 6.53 4.13
N LEU A 84 0.68 5.30 4.25
CA LEU A 84 -0.07 4.77 5.40
C LEU A 84 0.69 3.64 6.09
N PHE A 85 0.41 3.42 7.39
CA PHE A 85 0.98 2.36 8.22
C PHE A 85 2.52 2.29 8.19
N ARG A 86 3.16 3.43 8.02
CA ARG A 86 4.62 3.58 7.97
C ARG A 86 5.29 2.84 9.13
N ARG A 87 6.49 2.32 8.88
CA ARG A 87 7.29 1.54 9.85
C ARG A 87 6.55 0.34 10.43
N PHE A 88 5.58 -0.21 9.68
CA PHE A 88 4.71 -1.27 10.20
C PHE A 88 4.07 -0.90 11.53
N SER A 89 3.47 0.31 11.60
CA SER A 89 2.96 0.89 12.85
C SER A 89 1.88 0.07 13.54
N ALA A 90 1.20 -0.84 12.82
CA ALA A 90 0.25 -1.78 13.41
C ALA A 90 0.15 -3.07 12.59
N PRO A 91 -0.04 -4.25 13.24
CA PRO A 91 -0.23 -5.54 12.58
C PRO A 91 -1.70 -5.68 12.10
N VAL A 92 -2.04 -4.99 11.02
CA VAL A 92 -3.38 -4.94 10.43
C VAL A 92 -3.33 -5.36 8.96
N THR A 93 -4.46 -5.82 8.42
CA THR A 93 -4.69 -5.77 6.98
C THR A 93 -5.39 -4.46 6.64
N TRP A 94 -5.13 -3.88 5.49
CA TRP A 94 -5.75 -2.62 5.15
C TRP A 94 -6.01 -2.49 3.65
N ALA A 95 -6.94 -1.62 3.30
CA ALA A 95 -7.27 -1.25 1.94
C ALA A 95 -7.51 0.26 1.84
N SER A 96 -7.06 0.85 0.75
CA SER A 96 -7.32 2.25 0.41
C SER A 96 -7.78 2.37 -1.04
N GLY A 97 -8.22 3.54 -1.43
CA GLY A 97 -8.54 3.86 -2.82
C GLY A 97 -7.31 4.25 -3.66
N GLN A 98 -6.10 3.85 -3.28
CA GLN A 98 -4.89 4.18 -4.02
C GLN A 98 -4.92 3.64 -5.45
N THR A 99 -4.60 4.51 -6.39
CA THR A 99 -4.48 4.19 -7.81
C THR A 99 -3.16 3.45 -8.10
N LEU A 100 -2.99 2.96 -9.32
CA LEU A 100 -1.69 2.42 -9.75
C LEU A 100 -0.60 3.49 -9.68
N ASP A 101 -0.90 4.73 -10.08
CA ASP A 101 0.06 5.83 -10.06
C ASP A 101 0.50 6.14 -8.63
N ASP A 102 -0.44 6.20 -7.67
CA ASP A 102 -0.12 6.39 -6.25
C ASP A 102 0.83 5.29 -5.73
N LEU A 103 0.60 4.03 -6.13
CA LEU A 103 1.46 2.91 -5.71
C LEU A 103 2.85 2.98 -6.32
N PHE A 104 2.97 3.39 -7.60
CA PHE A 104 4.28 3.62 -8.21
C PHE A 104 5.02 4.79 -7.57
N ASP A 105 4.34 5.87 -7.24
CA ASP A 105 4.91 7.02 -6.54
C ASP A 105 5.42 6.63 -5.14
N LEU A 106 4.65 5.84 -4.39
CA LEU A 106 5.07 5.31 -3.09
C LEU A 106 6.28 4.37 -3.23
N PHE A 107 6.23 3.43 -4.17
CA PHE A 107 7.31 2.46 -4.40
C PHE A 107 8.63 3.13 -4.77
N ALA A 108 8.58 4.14 -5.64
CA ALA A 108 9.76 4.85 -6.10
C ALA A 108 10.26 5.90 -5.10
N GLY A 109 9.35 6.68 -4.49
CA GLY A 109 9.67 7.95 -3.84
C GLY A 109 9.47 8.02 -2.34
N ASP A 110 8.81 7.07 -1.67
CA ASP A 110 8.65 7.13 -0.22
C ASP A 110 10.01 6.94 0.49
N ASN A 111 10.23 7.64 1.58
CA ASN A 111 11.41 7.49 2.42
C ASN A 111 11.24 6.45 3.54
N ASP A 112 10.09 5.79 3.64
CA ASP A 112 9.82 4.68 4.56
C ASP A 112 9.94 3.33 3.84
N ALA A 113 10.86 2.50 4.28
CA ALA A 113 11.15 1.21 3.65
C ALA A 113 9.94 0.26 3.67
N PHE A 114 9.12 0.29 4.74
CA PHE A 114 7.93 -0.54 4.82
C PHE A 114 6.85 -0.07 3.85
N ALA A 115 6.58 1.24 3.78
CA ALA A 115 5.59 1.79 2.85
C ALA A 115 5.97 1.51 1.39
N ARG A 116 7.25 1.64 1.03
CA ARG A 116 7.76 1.24 -0.30
C ARG A 116 7.53 -0.24 -0.58
N TRP A 117 7.91 -1.09 0.36
CA TRP A 117 7.73 -2.53 0.23
C TRP A 117 6.26 -2.91 0.06
N ASP A 118 5.37 -2.36 0.89
CA ASP A 118 3.92 -2.63 0.81
C ASP A 118 3.33 -2.19 -0.52
N ALA A 119 3.69 -1.00 -1.02
CA ALA A 119 3.31 -0.55 -2.35
C ALA A 119 3.80 -1.51 -3.46
N GLY A 120 5.05 -1.98 -3.37
CA GLY A 120 5.61 -2.99 -4.25
C GLY A 120 4.85 -4.31 -4.21
N GLN A 121 4.49 -4.80 -3.01
CA GLN A 121 3.68 -6.00 -2.84
C GLN A 121 2.28 -5.85 -3.49
N GLN A 122 1.65 -4.69 -3.36
CA GLN A 122 0.37 -4.42 -4.00
C GLN A 122 0.50 -4.37 -5.54
N LEU A 123 1.56 -3.77 -6.08
CA LEU A 123 1.85 -3.77 -7.52
C LEU A 123 2.08 -5.18 -8.04
N TRP A 124 2.89 -6.00 -7.35
CA TRP A 124 3.13 -7.39 -7.71
C TRP A 124 1.84 -8.21 -7.76
N LYS A 125 0.97 -8.08 -6.77
CA LYS A 125 -0.32 -8.78 -6.74
C LYS A 125 -1.20 -8.41 -7.93
N ARG A 126 -1.25 -7.12 -8.29
CA ARG A 126 -2.01 -6.62 -9.45
C ARG A 126 -1.44 -7.11 -10.79
N LEU A 127 -0.17 -7.47 -10.85
CA LEU A 127 0.47 -8.00 -12.04
C LEU A 127 0.36 -9.53 -12.12
N ILE A 128 0.63 -10.24 -11.03
CA ILE A 128 0.73 -11.69 -10.99
C ILE A 128 -0.66 -12.34 -11.10
N LEU A 129 -1.65 -11.86 -10.35
CA LEU A 129 -2.98 -12.49 -10.30
C LEU A 129 -3.72 -12.45 -11.64
N PRO A 130 -3.82 -11.34 -12.39
CA PRO A 130 -4.41 -11.33 -13.72
C PRO A 130 -3.63 -12.20 -14.72
N ARG A 131 -2.29 -12.20 -14.64
CA ARG A 131 -1.45 -13.03 -15.49
C ARG A 131 -1.72 -14.53 -15.25
N ALA A 132 -1.82 -14.96 -14.00
CA ALA A 132 -2.19 -16.34 -13.65
C ALA A 132 -3.61 -16.70 -14.12
N ALA A 133 -4.52 -15.73 -14.16
CA ALA A 133 -5.87 -15.88 -14.71
C ALA A 133 -5.94 -15.83 -16.26
N GLY A 134 -4.79 -15.71 -16.95
CA GLY A 134 -4.73 -15.65 -18.41
C GLY A 134 -5.08 -14.27 -19.01
N THR A 135 -5.10 -13.23 -18.21
CA THR A 135 -5.39 -11.84 -18.62
C THR A 135 -4.25 -10.90 -18.27
N PRO A 136 -3.03 -11.05 -18.83
CA PRO A 136 -1.87 -10.23 -18.50
C PRO A 136 -2.06 -8.78 -18.93
N GLU A 137 -1.56 -7.86 -18.12
CA GLU A 137 -1.58 -6.40 -18.35
C GLU A 137 -0.18 -5.93 -18.77
N SER A 138 0.13 -5.94 -20.07
CA SER A 138 1.46 -5.63 -20.62
C SER A 138 1.95 -4.23 -20.26
N GLU A 139 1.08 -3.24 -20.13
CA GLU A 139 1.45 -1.89 -19.74
C GLU A 139 1.92 -1.83 -18.28
N LEU A 140 1.21 -2.49 -17.38
CA LEU A 140 1.60 -2.59 -15.98
C LEU A 140 2.94 -3.34 -15.83
N GLU A 141 3.13 -4.41 -16.60
CA GLU A 141 4.39 -5.18 -16.64
C GLU A 141 5.57 -4.29 -17.06
N SER A 142 5.41 -3.53 -18.16
CA SER A 142 6.44 -2.60 -18.63
C SER A 142 6.78 -1.53 -17.58
N ARG A 143 5.78 -0.92 -16.97
CA ARG A 143 5.97 0.08 -15.91
C ARG A 143 6.70 -0.50 -14.69
N MET A 144 6.38 -1.74 -14.31
CA MET A 144 7.04 -2.40 -13.19
C MET A 144 8.51 -2.68 -13.49
N LEU A 145 8.84 -3.15 -14.70
CA LEU A 145 10.21 -3.37 -15.14
C LEU A 145 11.02 -2.06 -15.18
N ASP A 146 10.41 -0.97 -15.64
CA ASP A 146 11.05 0.36 -15.63
C ASP A 146 11.32 0.84 -14.19
N ALA A 147 10.36 0.67 -13.29
CA ALA A 147 10.51 1.04 -11.88
C ALA A 147 11.61 0.23 -11.18
N LEU A 148 11.69 -1.08 -11.45
CA LEU A 148 12.76 -1.95 -10.95
C LEU A 148 14.11 -1.57 -11.55
N GLY A 149 14.16 -1.25 -12.85
CA GLY A 149 15.37 -0.77 -13.52
C GLY A 149 15.89 0.51 -12.89
N GLN A 150 15.02 1.47 -12.58
CA GLN A 150 15.39 2.71 -11.89
C GLN A 150 15.88 2.43 -10.45
N LEU A 151 15.23 1.53 -9.74
CA LEU A 151 15.63 1.13 -8.40
C LEU A 151 17.04 0.51 -8.37
N LEU A 152 17.36 -0.32 -9.37
CA LEU A 152 18.66 -0.98 -9.50
C LEU A 152 19.76 -0.04 -10.03
N ALA A 153 19.39 0.94 -10.85
CA ALA A 153 20.32 1.93 -11.42
C ALA A 153 20.64 3.08 -10.46
N GLY A 154 19.99 3.15 -9.29
CA GLY A 154 20.24 4.20 -8.28
C GLY A 154 21.70 4.30 -7.87
N ASP A 155 22.07 5.42 -7.30
CA ASP A 155 23.43 5.85 -6.98
C ASP A 155 24.18 5.03 -5.91
N GLY A 156 23.62 3.89 -5.49
CA GLY A 156 24.24 2.97 -4.54
C GLY A 156 24.16 3.43 -3.06
N GLU A 157 23.48 4.53 -2.77
CA GLU A 157 23.26 4.98 -1.39
C GLU A 157 22.21 4.14 -0.65
N GLN A 158 21.43 3.33 -1.37
CA GLN A 158 20.39 2.49 -0.76
C GLN A 158 21.00 1.25 -0.08
N ASP A 159 20.55 0.99 1.15
CA ASP A 159 20.95 -0.24 1.88
C ASP A 159 20.58 -1.48 1.02
N PRO A 160 21.57 -2.37 0.71
CA PRO A 160 21.33 -3.58 -0.07
C PRO A 160 20.25 -4.51 0.52
N ALA A 161 20.07 -4.53 1.84
CA ALA A 161 19.03 -5.32 2.48
C ALA A 161 17.62 -4.76 2.21
N VAL A 162 17.48 -3.44 2.19
CA VAL A 162 16.24 -2.77 1.80
C VAL A 162 15.96 -3.04 0.32
N LEU A 163 16.96 -2.90 -0.54
CA LEU A 163 16.84 -3.19 -1.97
C LEU A 163 16.37 -4.64 -2.21
N ALA A 164 17.00 -5.61 -1.57
CA ALA A 164 16.61 -7.03 -1.68
C ALA A 164 15.15 -7.24 -1.23
N THR A 165 14.70 -6.54 -0.19
CA THR A 165 13.32 -6.62 0.30
C THR A 165 12.32 -6.02 -0.70
N LEU A 166 12.66 -4.89 -1.33
CA LEU A 166 11.83 -4.24 -2.35
C LEU A 166 11.69 -5.08 -3.62
N LEU A 167 12.71 -5.88 -3.95
CA LEU A 167 12.71 -6.79 -5.11
C LEU A 167 11.97 -8.10 -4.84
N ALA A 168 11.62 -8.41 -3.58
CA ALA A 168 10.98 -9.67 -3.22
C ALA A 168 9.54 -9.75 -3.72
N PHE A 169 9.17 -10.89 -4.31
CA PHE A 169 7.79 -11.20 -4.69
C PHE A 169 6.93 -11.52 -3.45
N PRO A 170 5.59 -11.35 -3.56
CA PRO A 170 4.66 -11.91 -2.58
C PRO A 170 4.84 -13.42 -2.43
N GLY A 171 4.64 -13.93 -1.21
CA GLY A 171 4.73 -15.37 -0.96
C GLY A 171 3.64 -16.15 -1.71
N PRO A 172 3.94 -17.38 -2.22
CA PRO A 172 2.96 -18.21 -2.93
C PRO A 172 1.66 -18.41 -2.14
N ALA A 173 1.74 -18.73 -0.84
CA ALA A 173 0.57 -18.92 0.01
C ALA A 173 -0.31 -17.65 0.14
N GLU A 174 0.29 -16.46 0.10
CA GLU A 174 -0.45 -15.21 0.09
C GLU A 174 -1.20 -15.03 -1.24
N LEU A 175 -0.54 -15.27 -2.37
CA LEU A 175 -1.13 -15.18 -3.70
C LEU A 175 -2.28 -16.20 -3.87
N GLU A 176 -2.11 -17.43 -3.41
CA GLU A 176 -3.15 -18.47 -3.41
C GLU A 176 -4.38 -18.03 -2.61
N SER A 177 -4.18 -17.41 -1.45
CA SER A 177 -5.28 -16.94 -0.58
C SER A 177 -6.13 -15.83 -1.21
N LEU A 178 -5.61 -15.14 -2.22
CA LEU A 178 -6.29 -14.06 -2.94
C LEU A 178 -7.07 -14.54 -4.17
N GLN A 179 -6.86 -15.79 -4.61
CA GLN A 179 -7.60 -16.37 -5.71
C GLN A 179 -8.95 -16.91 -5.23
N VAL A 180 -9.99 -16.76 -6.05
CA VAL A 180 -11.32 -17.36 -5.78
C VAL A 180 -11.23 -18.88 -5.86
N GLU A 181 -10.46 -19.38 -6.82
CA GLU A 181 -10.13 -20.79 -7.00
C GLU A 181 -8.61 -20.88 -7.18
N ALA A 182 -7.94 -21.52 -6.22
CA ALA A 182 -6.48 -21.57 -6.19
C ALA A 182 -5.94 -22.42 -7.36
N ASP A 183 -5.03 -21.84 -8.15
CA ASP A 183 -4.30 -22.52 -9.22
C ASP A 183 -2.78 -22.34 -9.01
N PRO A 184 -2.15 -23.14 -8.12
CA PRO A 184 -0.73 -23.03 -7.84
C PRO A 184 0.16 -23.16 -9.08
N PRO A 185 -0.08 -24.09 -10.04
CA PRO A 185 0.71 -24.18 -11.26
C PRO A 185 0.67 -22.90 -12.11
N ALA A 186 -0.49 -22.26 -12.26
CA ALA A 186 -0.60 -21.00 -12.99
C ALA A 186 0.15 -19.85 -12.29
N LEU A 187 0.11 -19.81 -10.95
CA LEU A 187 0.89 -18.84 -10.18
C LEU A 187 2.40 -19.04 -10.33
N GLU A 188 2.88 -20.28 -10.25
CA GLU A 188 4.30 -20.61 -10.46
C GLU A 188 4.78 -20.21 -11.86
N LEU A 189 4.01 -20.54 -12.89
CA LEU A 189 4.31 -20.13 -14.27
C LEU A 189 4.32 -18.59 -14.41
N SER A 190 3.38 -17.92 -13.78
CA SER A 190 3.34 -16.44 -13.78
C SER A 190 4.60 -15.85 -13.17
N LEU A 191 5.07 -16.37 -12.04
CA LEU A 191 6.30 -15.92 -11.38
C LEU A 191 7.58 -16.19 -12.18
N ILE A 192 7.62 -17.28 -12.95
CA ILE A 192 8.78 -17.61 -13.79
C ILE A 192 8.88 -16.71 -15.03
N HIS A 193 7.75 -16.21 -15.53
CA HIS A 193 7.68 -15.45 -16.79
C HIS A 193 7.63 -13.92 -16.60
N ILE A 194 7.70 -13.42 -15.38
CA ILE A 194 7.91 -12.01 -15.07
C ILE A 194 9.41 -11.76 -14.96
#